data_d0a1aabbe94f7bea8e8b9e418a066ea4
#
_entry.id   d0a1aabbe94f7bea8e8b9e418a066ea4
#
_cell.length_a   1.000
_cell.length_b   1.000
_cell.length_c   1.000
_cell.angle_alpha   90.00
_cell.angle_beta   90.00
_cell.angle_gamma   90.00
#
_symmetry.space_group_name_H-M   'P 1'
#
loop_
_entity.id
_entity.type
_entity.pdbx_description
1 polymer ?
#
loop_
_entity_poly.entity_id
_entity_poly.type
_entity_poly.pdbx_seq_one_letter_code
_entity_poly.pdbx_strand_id
1 'polypeptide(L)'
;MLINFKDEDFQTKIKNEEISILQYSASWCAPCRVLKPVMEKLSDEFKDKANFYYADIDENAINSASVAGVRGVPTVVVYKKGEEVARKVGGLPEQQMRDFLKENL
;
A
#
# COMPACT_ATOMS: atom_id res chain seq x y z
N MET A 1 4.21 0.05 -11.58
CA MET A 1 5.43 0.32 -10.80
C MET A 1 5.08 0.66 -9.37
N LEU A 2 5.84 0.10 -8.44
CA LEU A 2 5.63 0.35 -7.02
C LEU A 2 6.54 1.50 -6.60
N ILE A 3 5.94 2.60 -6.16
CA ILE A 3 6.65 3.85 -5.86
C ILE A 3 7.06 3.88 -4.40
N ASN A 4 8.29 4.29 -4.10
CA ASN A 4 8.71 4.45 -2.72
C ASN A 4 7.98 5.64 -2.09
N PHE A 5 7.31 5.40 -0.97
CA PHE A 5 6.51 6.38 -0.26
C PHE A 5 7.31 7.03 0.86
N LYS A 6 7.08 8.34 1.05
CA LYS A 6 7.60 9.10 2.20
C LYS A 6 6.44 9.78 2.90
N ASP A 7 6.57 10.07 4.20
CA ASP A 7 5.51 10.68 4.98
C ASP A 7 4.92 11.95 4.34
N GLU A 8 5.76 12.81 3.79
CA GLU A 8 5.30 14.03 3.13
C GLU A 8 4.44 13.76 1.89
N ASP A 9 4.56 12.58 1.29
CA ASP A 9 3.76 12.21 0.11
C ASP A 9 2.28 12.05 0.44
N PHE A 10 1.92 11.84 1.72
CA PHE A 10 0.51 11.73 2.07
C PHE A 10 -0.23 13.01 1.72
N GLN A 11 0.30 14.17 2.15
CA GLN A 11 -0.32 15.46 1.89
C GLN A 11 -0.24 15.87 0.42
N THR A 12 0.88 15.59 -0.24
CA THR A 12 1.13 16.09 -1.58
C THR A 12 0.62 15.16 -2.69
N LYS A 13 0.47 13.88 -2.41
CA LYS A 13 0.06 12.89 -3.42
C LYS A 13 -1.21 12.14 -3.04
N ILE A 14 -1.19 11.45 -1.89
CA ILE A 14 -2.29 10.55 -1.51
C ILE A 14 -3.62 11.30 -1.37
N LYS A 15 -3.61 12.47 -0.78
CA LYS A 15 -4.83 13.28 -0.61
C LYS A 15 -5.43 13.74 -1.93
N ASN A 16 -4.62 13.84 -2.97
CA ASN A 16 -5.03 14.38 -4.27
C ASN A 16 -5.30 13.32 -5.32
N GLU A 17 -4.85 12.09 -5.09
CA GLU A 17 -5.03 11.00 -6.04
C GLU A 17 -6.38 10.35 -5.85
N GLU A 18 -6.98 9.95 -6.98
CA GLU A 18 -8.27 9.26 -6.97
C GLU A 18 -8.19 8.01 -6.12
N ILE A 19 -7.23 7.14 -6.42
CA ILE A 19 -7.01 5.90 -5.71
C ILE A 19 -5.52 5.70 -5.50
N SER A 20 -5.14 5.48 -4.25
CA SER A 20 -3.77 5.17 -3.86
C SER A 20 -3.76 3.89 -3.04
N ILE A 21 -2.82 3.01 -3.33
CA ILE A 21 -2.67 1.74 -2.63
C ILE A 21 -1.30 1.72 -1.97
N LEU A 22 -1.27 1.61 -0.65
CA LEU A 22 -0.03 1.60 0.13
C LEU A 22 0.19 0.23 0.75
N GLN A 23 1.35 -0.35 0.47
CA GLN A 23 1.84 -1.51 1.20
C GLN A 23 2.73 -1.02 2.33
N TYR A 24 2.19 -1.02 3.56
CA TYR A 24 2.99 -0.75 4.74
C TYR A 24 3.81 -2.00 5.06
N SER A 25 5.11 -1.85 5.13
CA SER A 25 6.06 -2.95 5.23
C SER A 25 7.26 -2.59 6.10
N ALA A 26 8.09 -3.58 6.38
CA ALA A 26 9.36 -3.38 7.06
C ALA A 26 10.42 -4.29 6.45
N SER A 27 11.67 -3.85 6.47
CA SER A 27 12.78 -4.61 5.88
C SER A 27 13.01 -5.96 6.56
N TRP A 28 12.71 -6.06 7.85
CA TRP A 28 12.86 -7.29 8.64
C TRP A 28 11.73 -8.28 8.43
N CYS A 29 10.69 -7.92 7.72
CA CYS A 29 9.46 -8.70 7.57
C CYS A 29 9.54 -9.60 6.34
N ALA A 30 9.68 -10.91 6.54
CA ALA A 30 9.75 -11.87 5.43
C ALA A 30 8.47 -11.90 4.58
N PRO A 31 7.25 -11.94 5.16
CA PRO A 31 6.02 -11.87 4.35
C PRO A 31 5.93 -10.60 3.52
N CYS A 32 6.47 -9.49 4.01
CA CYS A 32 6.49 -8.23 3.26
C CYS A 32 7.35 -8.35 2.00
N ARG A 33 8.50 -9.00 2.12
CA ARG A 33 9.39 -9.22 0.97
C ARG A 33 8.78 -10.16 -0.06
N VAL A 34 8.00 -11.13 0.39
CA VAL A 34 7.28 -12.04 -0.51
C VAL A 34 6.15 -11.30 -1.23
N LEU A 35 5.46 -10.41 -0.53
CA LEU A 35 4.35 -9.63 -1.12
C LEU A 35 4.84 -8.57 -2.11
N LYS A 36 6.02 -8.01 -1.90
CA LYS A 36 6.50 -6.90 -2.73
C LYS A 36 6.46 -7.19 -4.24
N PRO A 37 7.02 -8.32 -4.74
CA PRO A 37 6.93 -8.61 -6.18
C PRO A 37 5.49 -8.83 -6.67
N VAL A 38 4.62 -9.35 -5.83
CA VAL A 38 3.20 -9.47 -6.16
C VAL A 38 2.58 -8.10 -6.36
N MET A 39 2.84 -7.18 -5.44
CA MET A 39 2.33 -5.81 -5.53
C MET A 39 2.94 -5.06 -6.72
N GLU A 40 4.21 -5.31 -7.03
CA GLU A 40 4.84 -4.75 -8.22
C GLU A 40 4.09 -5.18 -9.49
N LYS A 41 3.77 -6.46 -9.60
CA LYS A 41 3.02 -7.00 -10.72
C LYS A 41 1.63 -6.40 -10.79
N LEU A 42 0.92 -6.32 -9.67
CA LEU A 42 -0.42 -5.77 -9.63
C LEU A 42 -0.43 -4.26 -9.92
N SER A 43 0.64 -3.55 -9.53
CA SER A 43 0.76 -2.13 -9.84
C SER A 43 0.84 -1.89 -11.35
N ASP A 44 1.48 -2.79 -12.09
CA ASP A 44 1.53 -2.69 -13.55
C ASP A 44 0.19 -3.07 -14.16
N GLU A 45 -0.47 -4.07 -13.59
CA GLU A 45 -1.79 -4.52 -14.06
C GLU A 45 -2.86 -3.43 -13.90
N PHE A 46 -2.82 -2.68 -12.80
CA PHE A 46 -3.82 -1.65 -12.48
C PHE A 46 -3.30 -0.22 -12.62
N LYS A 47 -2.23 -0.02 -13.39
CA LYS A 47 -1.57 1.30 -13.48
C LYS A 47 -2.48 2.45 -13.94
N ASP A 48 -3.51 2.13 -14.70
CA ASP A 48 -4.45 3.14 -15.20
C ASP A 48 -5.56 3.46 -14.20
N LYS A 49 -5.63 2.72 -13.09
CA LYS A 49 -6.70 2.86 -12.09
C LYS A 49 -6.23 3.38 -10.75
N ALA A 50 -4.99 3.09 -10.37
CA ALA A 50 -4.47 3.43 -9.04
C ALA A 50 -2.96 3.61 -9.08
N ASN A 51 -2.46 4.40 -8.14
CA ASN A 51 -1.03 4.50 -7.87
C ASN A 51 -0.67 3.59 -6.71
N PHE A 52 0.43 2.86 -6.83
CA PHE A 52 0.86 1.88 -5.84
C PHE A 52 2.15 2.35 -5.17
N TYR A 53 2.17 2.29 -3.85
CA TYR A 53 3.27 2.77 -3.04
C TYR A 53 3.78 1.70 -2.08
N TYR A 54 5.09 1.71 -1.87
CA TYR A 54 5.77 0.89 -0.87
C TYR A 54 6.19 1.78 0.29
N ALA A 55 5.64 1.55 1.47
CA ALA A 55 5.81 2.40 2.64
C ALA A 55 6.55 1.64 3.73
N ASP A 56 7.81 2.04 4.02
CA ASP A 56 8.62 1.43 5.07
C ASP A 56 8.28 2.11 6.40
N ILE A 57 7.68 1.34 7.31
CA ILE A 57 7.21 1.87 8.60
C ILE A 57 8.33 2.26 9.55
N ASP A 58 9.55 1.81 9.31
CA ASP A 58 10.70 2.10 10.19
C ASP A 58 11.56 3.24 9.69
N GLU A 59 11.41 3.64 8.42
CA GLU A 59 12.27 4.64 7.80
C GLU A 59 11.51 5.83 7.23
N ASN A 60 10.70 5.59 6.22
CA ASN A 60 10.11 6.67 5.42
C ASN A 60 8.65 6.95 5.73
N ALA A 61 7.94 6.00 6.35
CA ALA A 61 6.51 6.08 6.59
C ALA A 61 6.15 5.91 8.07
N ILE A 62 7.04 6.33 8.96
CA ILE A 62 6.85 6.19 10.42
C ILE A 62 5.58 6.91 10.87
N ASN A 63 5.41 8.16 10.47
CA ASN A 63 4.28 8.97 10.89
C ASN A 63 2.98 8.51 10.22
N SER A 64 3.03 8.20 8.93
CA SER A 64 1.84 7.73 8.19
C SER A 64 1.33 6.41 8.74
N ALA A 65 2.23 5.49 9.07
CA ALA A 65 1.86 4.21 9.66
C ALA A 65 1.21 4.40 11.04
N SER A 66 1.77 5.31 11.84
CA SER A 66 1.23 5.61 13.16
C SER A 66 -0.18 6.21 13.07
N VAL A 67 -0.37 7.19 12.20
CA VAL A 67 -1.68 7.83 11.98
C VAL A 67 -2.70 6.82 11.47
N ALA A 68 -2.29 5.95 10.55
CA ALA A 68 -3.16 4.90 10.00
C ALA A 68 -3.45 3.77 10.99
N GLY A 69 -2.74 3.73 12.12
CA GLY A 69 -2.92 2.67 13.11
C GLY A 69 -2.42 1.32 12.62
N VAL A 70 -1.37 1.30 11.83
CA VAL A 70 -0.77 0.06 11.33
C VAL A 70 -0.02 -0.62 12.47
N ARG A 71 -0.47 -1.81 12.85
CA ARG A 71 0.12 -2.58 13.97
C ARG A 71 0.88 -3.81 13.51
N GLY A 72 0.57 -4.32 12.35
CA GLY A 72 1.23 -5.49 11.80
C GLY A 72 1.60 -5.24 10.36
N VAL A 73 2.62 -5.92 9.88
CA VAL A 73 3.07 -5.82 8.50
C VAL A 73 3.12 -7.21 7.87
N PRO A 74 2.84 -7.34 6.57
CA PRO A 74 2.42 -6.25 5.69
C PRO A 74 0.95 -5.86 5.93
N THR A 75 0.62 -4.59 5.73
CA THR A 75 -0.75 -4.11 5.69
C THR A 75 -0.94 -3.34 4.40
N VAL A 76 -1.93 -3.72 3.60
CA VAL A 76 -2.26 -3.04 2.36
C VAL A 76 -3.51 -2.19 2.60
N VAL A 77 -3.38 -0.88 2.37
CA VAL A 77 -4.48 0.07 2.57
C VAL A 77 -4.83 0.72 1.25
N VAL A 78 -6.12 0.77 0.95
CA VAL A 78 -6.65 1.47 -0.22
C VAL A 78 -7.20 2.81 0.23
N TYR A 79 -6.69 3.89 -0.38
CA TYR A 79 -7.16 5.25 -0.12
C TYR A 79 -7.86 5.79 -1.36
N LYS A 80 -8.95 6.53 -1.14
CA LYS A 80 -9.62 7.32 -2.18
C LYS A 80 -9.63 8.78 -1.72
N LYS A 81 -8.93 9.64 -2.47
CA LYS A 81 -8.75 11.06 -2.12
C LYS A 81 -8.23 11.24 -0.69
N GLY A 82 -7.32 10.39 -0.28
CA GLY A 82 -6.71 10.45 1.04
C GLY A 82 -7.50 9.79 2.16
N GLU A 83 -8.67 9.24 1.87
CA GLU A 83 -9.48 8.54 2.87
C GLU A 83 -9.33 7.02 2.73
N GLU A 84 -9.06 6.35 3.84
CA GLU A 84 -8.98 4.90 3.86
C GLU A 84 -10.36 4.30 3.59
N VAL A 85 -10.46 3.45 2.56
CA VAL A 85 -11.72 2.77 2.21
C VAL A 85 -11.65 1.28 2.43
N ALA A 86 -10.46 0.69 2.47
CA ALA A 86 -10.31 -0.75 2.69
C ALA A 86 -8.90 -1.06 3.20
N ARG A 87 -8.76 -2.19 3.88
CA ARG A 87 -7.49 -2.60 4.47
C ARG A 87 -7.41 -4.13 4.52
N LYS A 88 -6.24 -4.67 4.19
CA LYS A 88 -5.92 -6.08 4.40
C LYS A 88 -4.64 -6.21 5.20
N VAL A 89 -4.69 -6.96 6.29
CA VAL A 89 -3.52 -7.25 7.13
C VAL A 89 -3.00 -8.64 6.78
N GLY A 90 -1.69 -8.74 6.64
CA GLY A 90 -1.01 -10.01 6.30
C GLY A 90 -0.81 -10.18 4.80
N GLY A 91 0.07 -11.13 4.46
CA GLY A 91 0.35 -11.45 3.08
C GLY A 91 -0.74 -12.34 2.50
N LEU A 92 -1.25 -11.97 1.35
CA LEU A 92 -2.22 -12.77 0.62
C LEU A 92 -1.58 -13.33 -0.64
N PRO A 93 -2.00 -14.53 -1.09
CA PRO A 93 -1.64 -15.02 -2.41
C PRO A 93 -2.07 -14.01 -3.49
N GLU A 94 -1.36 -14.01 -4.61
CA GLU A 94 -1.57 -13.03 -5.68
C GLU A 94 -3.03 -12.88 -6.09
N GLN A 95 -3.74 -14.00 -6.32
CA GLN A 95 -5.12 -13.92 -6.79
C GLN A 95 -6.05 -13.31 -5.74
N GLN A 96 -5.84 -13.63 -4.48
CA GLN A 96 -6.66 -13.06 -3.41
C GLN A 96 -6.40 -11.55 -3.26
N MET A 97 -5.14 -11.13 -3.39
CA MET A 97 -4.81 -9.72 -3.36
C MET A 97 -5.42 -8.99 -4.56
N ARG A 98 -5.36 -9.59 -5.74
CA ARG A 98 -5.99 -9.03 -6.96
C ARG A 98 -7.49 -8.83 -6.74
N ASP A 99 -8.18 -9.83 -6.19
CA ASP A 99 -9.60 -9.77 -5.94
C ASP A 99 -9.95 -8.66 -4.94
N PHE A 100 -9.18 -8.54 -3.86
CA PHE A 100 -9.33 -7.47 -2.88
C PHE A 100 -9.20 -6.09 -3.53
N LEU A 101 -8.18 -5.91 -4.37
CA LEU A 101 -7.97 -4.64 -5.04
C LEU A 101 -9.10 -4.33 -6.01
N LYS A 102 -9.53 -5.32 -6.79
CA LYS A 102 -10.64 -5.13 -7.75
C LYS A 102 -11.93 -4.69 -7.07
N GLU A 103 -12.22 -5.20 -5.88
CA GLU A 103 -13.41 -4.81 -5.13
C GLU A 103 -13.40 -3.35 -4.72
N ASN A 104 -12.22 -2.72 -4.69
CA ASN A 104 -12.03 -1.38 -4.16
C ASN A 104 -11.53 -0.36 -5.21
N LEU A 105 -11.51 -0.74 -6.46
CA LEU A 105 -11.09 0.16 -7.54
C LEU A 105 -12.23 0.81 -8.31
#